data_eba60258b3d2f1593b483aa03839481a
#
_entry.id   eba60258b3d2f1593b483aa03839481a
#
_cell.length_a   1.000
_cell.length_b   1.000
_cell.length_c   1.000
_cell.angle_alpha   90.00
_cell.angle_beta   90.00
_cell.angle_gamma   90.00
#
_symmetry.space_group_name_H-M   'P 1'
#
loop_
_entity.id
_entity.type
_entity.pdbx_description
1 polymer ?
#
loop_
_entity_poly.entity_id
_entity_poly.type
_entity_poly.pdbx_seq_one_letter_code
_entity_poly.pdbx_strand_id
1 'polypeptide(L)'
;MRKWITTVRGERIAFTGRAWLTRAALRRQVLRKGGIPTPGAAVTSTTTILVRGDSSVWAFGEYGTKEREAASFIRKGASISLIHDFEFRKVLENGRPARVADRIAGEPVLWLAPVTKRQFYRAAIKEGPLDREHTLLGRLEQSYLRHALFGEAELAICSLCGRRLPVGLLIAAHLKPRSECTRSERLDVKNIVSSMCLLGCDAFYERGFVAVHEAGRILVSNAQSSRAVNVALQLLRGRSCSAWKASTAKYFDWHRKRRFQGSRVRNTLKR
;
A
#
# COMPACT_ATOMS: atom_id res chain seq x y z
N MET A 1 -21.06 13.38 6.61
CA MET A 1 -20.72 11.96 6.94
C MET A 1 -20.34 11.86 8.41
N ARG A 2 -20.80 10.83 9.12
CA ARG A 2 -20.39 10.60 10.52
C ARG A 2 -18.94 10.15 10.58
N LYS A 3 -18.21 10.62 11.58
CA LYS A 3 -16.78 10.26 11.79
C LYS A 3 -16.62 9.03 12.69
N TRP A 4 -17.64 8.72 13.49
CA TRP A 4 -17.62 7.64 14.47
C TRP A 4 -18.88 6.81 14.45
N ILE A 5 -18.76 5.52 14.70
CA ILE A 5 -19.84 4.58 14.97
C ILE A 5 -19.72 4.16 16.44
N THR A 6 -20.76 4.39 17.21
CA THR A 6 -20.79 4.09 18.65
C THR A 6 -21.65 2.87 18.98
N THR A 7 -22.55 2.51 18.07
CA THR A 7 -23.47 1.38 18.23
C THR A 7 -23.78 0.75 16.88
N VAL A 8 -24.12 -0.53 16.88
CA VAL A 8 -24.62 -1.25 15.69
C VAL A 8 -26.13 -1.38 15.68
N ARG A 9 -26.81 -0.96 16.77
CA ARG A 9 -28.28 -1.09 16.91
C ARG A 9 -28.99 -0.31 15.82
N GLY A 10 -29.88 -0.99 15.07
CA GLY A 10 -30.62 -0.41 13.96
C GLY A 10 -29.84 -0.22 12.66
N GLU A 11 -28.52 -0.44 12.69
CA GLU A 11 -27.67 -0.28 11.51
C GLU A 11 -27.82 -1.46 10.53
N ARG A 12 -27.93 -1.16 9.22
CA ARG A 12 -27.94 -2.16 8.14
C ARG A 12 -26.51 -2.41 7.67
N ILE A 13 -25.99 -3.60 7.94
CA ILE A 13 -24.57 -3.90 7.88
C ILE A 13 -24.26 -4.90 6.78
N ALA A 14 -23.45 -4.48 5.81
CA ALA A 14 -22.86 -5.35 4.80
C ALA A 14 -21.39 -5.62 5.12
N PHE A 15 -20.85 -6.68 4.55
CA PHE A 15 -19.46 -7.08 4.76
C PHE A 15 -18.76 -7.36 3.44
N THR A 16 -17.48 -6.95 3.32
CA THR A 16 -16.60 -7.27 2.19
C THR A 16 -15.23 -7.78 2.70
N GLY A 17 -14.53 -8.59 1.91
CA GLY A 17 -13.27 -9.20 2.33
C GLY A 17 -13.42 -10.24 3.46
N ARG A 18 -12.34 -10.73 4.02
CA ARG A 18 -12.28 -11.67 5.14
C ARG A 18 -12.10 -10.90 6.45
N ALA A 19 -12.94 -11.14 7.43
CA ALA A 19 -12.85 -10.53 8.76
C ALA A 19 -12.29 -11.55 9.80
N TRP A 20 -12.14 -11.11 11.04
CA TRP A 20 -11.62 -11.95 12.15
C TRP A 20 -12.52 -13.14 12.51
N LEU A 21 -13.77 -13.13 12.10
CA LEU A 21 -14.74 -14.20 12.28
C LEU A 21 -15.36 -14.63 10.94
N THR A 22 -15.95 -15.83 10.91
CA THR A 22 -16.76 -16.27 9.76
C THR A 22 -17.97 -15.37 9.56
N ARG A 23 -18.46 -15.26 8.32
CA ARG A 23 -19.66 -14.45 8.01
C ARG A 23 -20.86 -14.82 8.86
N ALA A 24 -21.07 -16.13 9.09
CA ALA A 24 -22.18 -16.60 9.92
C ALA A 24 -22.04 -16.14 11.37
N ALA A 25 -20.84 -16.21 11.93
CA ALA A 25 -20.57 -15.75 13.30
C ALA A 25 -20.75 -14.23 13.43
N LEU A 26 -20.24 -13.44 12.50
CA LEU A 26 -20.43 -11.99 12.49
C LEU A 26 -21.91 -11.60 12.40
N ARG A 27 -22.67 -12.25 11.51
CA ARG A 27 -24.10 -12.00 11.40
C ARG A 27 -24.83 -12.28 12.71
N ARG A 28 -24.53 -13.38 13.39
CA ARG A 28 -25.12 -13.71 14.70
C ARG A 28 -24.75 -12.67 15.76
N GLN A 29 -23.51 -12.20 15.79
CA GLN A 29 -23.11 -11.17 16.75
C GLN A 29 -23.79 -9.82 16.48
N VAL A 30 -23.88 -9.40 15.21
CA VAL A 30 -24.60 -8.17 14.81
C VAL A 30 -26.05 -8.24 15.25
N LEU A 31 -26.75 -9.35 14.96
CA LEU A 31 -28.15 -9.55 15.38
C LEU A 31 -28.31 -9.46 16.90
N ARG A 32 -27.43 -10.12 17.66
CA ARG A 32 -27.46 -10.05 19.15
C ARG A 32 -27.28 -8.63 19.70
N LYS A 33 -26.58 -7.77 18.97
CA LYS A 33 -26.38 -6.35 19.33
C LYS A 33 -27.44 -5.42 18.73
N GLY A 34 -28.51 -5.95 18.12
CA GLY A 34 -29.61 -5.20 17.53
C GLY A 34 -29.32 -4.58 16.16
N GLY A 35 -28.25 -4.97 15.52
CA GLY A 35 -27.95 -4.59 14.13
C GLY A 35 -28.65 -5.52 13.13
N ILE A 36 -28.72 -5.11 11.88
CA ILE A 36 -29.43 -5.80 10.76
C ILE A 36 -28.41 -6.17 9.70
N PRO A 37 -27.92 -7.44 9.65
CA PRO A 37 -27.04 -7.87 8.57
C PRO A 37 -27.82 -7.90 7.24
N THR A 38 -27.26 -7.30 6.18
CA THR A 38 -27.89 -7.34 4.85
C THR A 38 -27.97 -8.76 4.29
N PRO A 39 -29.05 -9.12 3.56
CA PRO A 39 -29.18 -10.43 2.94
C PRO A 39 -28.02 -10.73 1.97
N GLY A 40 -27.48 -11.94 2.00
CA GLY A 40 -26.35 -12.34 1.16
C GLY A 40 -25.07 -11.48 1.32
N ALA A 41 -25.02 -10.63 2.35
CA ALA A 41 -24.01 -9.58 2.51
C ALA A 41 -23.93 -8.60 1.32
N ALA A 42 -25.00 -8.43 0.56
CA ALA A 42 -25.09 -7.45 -0.53
C ALA A 42 -25.09 -6.01 0.01
N VAL A 43 -24.53 -5.11 -0.76
CA VAL A 43 -24.67 -3.68 -0.52
C VAL A 43 -25.94 -3.20 -1.23
N THR A 44 -26.76 -2.45 -0.54
CA THR A 44 -28.02 -1.89 -1.06
C THR A 44 -28.10 -0.40 -0.75
N SER A 45 -29.07 0.30 -1.33
CA SER A 45 -29.31 1.72 -1.02
C SER A 45 -29.65 1.99 0.45
N THR A 46 -30.14 0.97 1.16
CA THR A 46 -30.46 1.05 2.60
C THR A 46 -29.32 0.61 3.51
N THR A 47 -28.19 0.13 2.97
CA THR A 47 -27.01 -0.18 3.77
C THR A 47 -26.51 1.09 4.45
N THR A 48 -26.22 1.00 5.74
CA THR A 48 -25.69 2.15 6.52
C THR A 48 -24.22 1.99 6.89
N ILE A 49 -23.78 0.73 7.01
CA ILE A 49 -22.38 0.40 7.31
C ILE A 49 -21.89 -0.69 6.35
N LEU A 50 -20.75 -0.45 5.71
CA LEU A 50 -19.99 -1.48 5.00
C LEU A 50 -18.72 -1.78 5.81
N VAL A 51 -18.63 -3.01 6.33
CA VAL A 51 -17.46 -3.49 7.05
C VAL A 51 -16.49 -4.11 6.07
N ARG A 52 -15.27 -3.59 6.03
CA ARG A 52 -14.18 -4.07 5.20
C ARG A 52 -13.23 -4.93 6.03
N GLY A 53 -13.16 -6.20 5.70
CA GLY A 53 -12.09 -7.10 6.12
C GLY A 53 -10.91 -7.08 5.16
N ASP A 54 -10.07 -8.09 5.23
CA ASP A 54 -8.91 -8.25 4.36
C ASP A 54 -9.21 -9.12 3.13
N SER A 55 -8.41 -8.98 2.07
CA SER A 55 -8.44 -9.85 0.90
C SER A 55 -7.06 -9.91 0.27
N SER A 56 -6.63 -11.11 -0.12
CA SER A 56 -5.39 -11.30 -0.88
C SER A 56 -5.53 -10.81 -2.32
N VAL A 57 -6.76 -10.82 -2.86
CA VAL A 57 -7.06 -10.36 -4.22
C VAL A 57 -8.36 -9.57 -4.18
N TRP A 58 -8.27 -8.28 -4.50
CA TRP A 58 -9.41 -7.42 -4.71
C TRP A 58 -9.74 -7.30 -6.20
N ALA A 59 -11.03 -7.25 -6.54
CA ALA A 59 -11.47 -7.18 -7.93
C ALA A 59 -10.92 -5.96 -8.70
N PHE A 60 -10.57 -4.88 -7.99
CA PHE A 60 -10.10 -3.61 -8.56
C PHE A 60 -8.80 -3.14 -7.89
N GLY A 61 -7.81 -4.02 -7.78
CA GLY A 61 -6.52 -3.72 -7.16
C GLY A 61 -6.59 -3.59 -5.64
N GLU A 62 -7.05 -2.46 -5.11
CA GLU A 62 -7.08 -2.18 -3.67
C GLU A 62 -8.48 -2.27 -3.05
N TYR A 63 -9.55 -2.46 -3.83
CA TYR A 63 -10.92 -2.53 -3.35
C TYR A 63 -11.78 -3.56 -4.10
N GLY A 64 -12.86 -3.99 -3.47
CA GLY A 64 -13.76 -5.02 -4.02
C GLY A 64 -15.02 -4.47 -4.68
N THR A 65 -15.77 -5.37 -5.32
CA THR A 65 -17.04 -5.05 -5.99
C THR A 65 -18.02 -4.34 -5.05
N LYS A 66 -18.14 -4.79 -3.81
CA LYS A 66 -19.08 -4.19 -2.83
C LYS A 66 -18.72 -2.76 -2.42
N GLU A 67 -17.44 -2.42 -2.41
CA GLU A 67 -17.02 -1.05 -2.16
C GLU A 67 -17.36 -0.15 -3.33
N ARG A 68 -17.19 -0.65 -4.57
CA ARG A 68 -17.64 0.06 -5.79
C ARG A 68 -19.16 0.25 -5.82
N GLU A 69 -19.93 -0.75 -5.40
CA GLU A 69 -21.38 -0.65 -5.25
C GLU A 69 -21.76 0.39 -4.21
N ALA A 70 -21.11 0.37 -3.02
CA ALA A 70 -21.33 1.37 -1.97
C ALA A 70 -21.06 2.79 -2.47
N ALA A 71 -19.95 3.00 -3.18
CA ALA A 71 -19.62 4.30 -3.79
C ALA A 71 -20.69 4.74 -4.80
N SER A 72 -21.23 3.81 -5.59
CA SER A 72 -22.34 4.10 -6.51
C SER A 72 -23.61 4.55 -5.78
N PHE A 73 -23.99 3.86 -4.71
CA PHE A 73 -25.16 4.26 -3.90
C PHE A 73 -24.95 5.61 -3.20
N ILE A 74 -23.75 5.90 -2.72
CA ILE A 74 -23.42 7.19 -2.11
C ILE A 74 -23.56 8.34 -3.11
N ARG A 75 -23.08 8.16 -4.34
CA ARG A 75 -23.28 9.15 -5.40
C ARG A 75 -24.77 9.40 -5.72
N LYS A 76 -25.62 8.43 -5.42
CA LYS A 76 -27.08 8.52 -5.55
C LYS A 76 -27.77 9.02 -4.26
N GLY A 77 -27.01 9.49 -3.26
CA GLY A 77 -27.54 10.08 -2.03
C GLY A 77 -27.65 9.14 -0.83
N ALA A 78 -27.22 7.87 -0.93
CA ALA A 78 -27.22 6.96 0.22
C ALA A 78 -26.14 7.35 1.25
N SER A 79 -26.46 7.19 2.54
CA SER A 79 -25.52 7.47 3.63
C SER A 79 -24.88 6.17 4.13
N ILE A 80 -23.85 5.70 3.44
CA ILE A 80 -23.10 4.49 3.79
C ILE A 80 -21.77 4.90 4.43
N SER A 81 -21.46 4.35 5.60
CA SER A 81 -20.18 4.52 6.28
C SER A 81 -19.33 3.28 6.05
N LEU A 82 -18.10 3.45 5.56
CA LEU A 82 -17.14 2.36 5.49
C LEU A 82 -16.33 2.29 6.78
N ILE A 83 -16.14 1.09 7.28
CA ILE A 83 -15.39 0.84 8.50
C ILE A 83 -14.53 -0.41 8.33
N HIS A 84 -13.31 -0.37 8.82
CA HIS A 84 -12.45 -1.54 8.88
C HIS A 84 -12.97 -2.56 9.90
N ASP A 85 -12.73 -3.84 9.65
CA ASP A 85 -13.17 -4.94 10.52
C ASP A 85 -12.57 -4.81 11.94
N PHE A 86 -11.32 -4.42 12.08
CA PHE A 86 -10.69 -4.21 13.39
C PHE A 86 -11.30 -3.02 14.16
N GLU A 87 -11.74 -1.97 13.47
CA GLU A 87 -12.50 -0.88 14.07
C GLU A 87 -13.92 -1.35 14.44
N PHE A 88 -14.57 -2.06 13.52
CA PHE A 88 -15.89 -2.63 13.75
C PHE A 88 -15.93 -3.59 14.94
N ARG A 89 -14.85 -4.37 15.14
CA ARG A 89 -14.67 -5.23 16.28
C ARG A 89 -14.73 -4.47 17.62
N LYS A 90 -14.18 -3.26 17.70
CA LYS A 90 -14.24 -2.42 18.91
C LYS A 90 -15.68 -2.14 19.32
N VAL A 91 -16.56 -1.80 18.36
CA VAL A 91 -17.98 -1.54 18.64
C VAL A 91 -18.69 -2.84 18.99
N LEU A 92 -18.44 -3.91 18.24
CA LEU A 92 -19.19 -5.15 18.36
C LEU A 92 -18.87 -5.92 19.65
N GLU A 93 -17.59 -6.00 20.01
CA GLU A 93 -17.13 -6.78 21.17
C GLU A 93 -16.98 -5.93 22.45
N ASN A 94 -16.45 -4.72 22.31
CA ASN A 94 -16.02 -3.91 23.46
C ASN A 94 -16.91 -2.69 23.72
N GLY A 95 -17.93 -2.43 22.91
CA GLY A 95 -18.79 -1.23 23.04
C GLY A 95 -18.04 0.10 22.90
N ARG A 96 -16.83 0.09 22.30
CA ARG A 96 -16.00 1.29 22.12
C ARG A 96 -16.32 1.95 20.77
N PRO A 97 -16.29 3.29 20.68
CA PRO A 97 -16.47 3.99 19.41
C PRO A 97 -15.45 3.51 18.35
N ALA A 98 -15.94 3.34 17.13
CA ALA A 98 -15.14 2.97 15.99
C ALA A 98 -15.05 4.11 14.99
N ARG A 99 -13.85 4.31 14.43
CA ARG A 99 -13.62 5.35 13.43
C ARG A 99 -14.13 4.89 12.06
N VAL A 100 -14.90 5.77 11.42
CA VAL A 100 -15.31 5.60 10.02
C VAL A 100 -14.14 5.98 9.11
N ALA A 101 -13.95 5.26 8.03
CA ALA A 101 -12.97 5.62 7.03
C ALA A 101 -13.36 6.93 6.32
N ASP A 102 -12.38 7.79 6.10
CA ASP A 102 -12.64 9.15 5.61
C ASP A 102 -13.14 9.21 4.15
N ARG A 103 -12.95 8.12 3.36
CA ARG A 103 -13.38 8.04 1.94
C ARG A 103 -13.87 6.64 1.56
N ILE A 104 -14.71 6.55 0.53
CA ILE A 104 -15.20 5.31 -0.06
C ILE A 104 -14.69 5.14 -1.49
N ALA A 105 -14.47 3.90 -1.89
CA ALA A 105 -13.83 3.42 -3.11
C ALA A 105 -14.25 4.10 -4.43
N GLY A 106 -13.30 4.24 -5.30
CA GLY A 106 -13.37 4.91 -6.61
C GLY A 106 -12.33 6.02 -6.75
N GLU A 107 -11.81 6.52 -5.63
CA GLU A 107 -10.58 7.29 -5.56
C GLU A 107 -9.47 6.37 -5.02
N PRO A 108 -8.21 6.57 -5.38
CA PRO A 108 -7.11 5.80 -4.82
C PRO A 108 -7.01 6.11 -3.31
N VAL A 109 -7.67 5.32 -2.53
CA VAL A 109 -7.74 5.51 -1.09
C VAL A 109 -6.70 4.63 -0.44
N LEU A 110 -5.80 5.26 0.24
CA LEU A 110 -4.98 4.67 1.28
C LEU A 110 -5.87 4.27 2.46
N TRP A 111 -6.50 3.11 2.37
CA TRP A 111 -7.40 2.53 3.38
C TRP A 111 -6.69 2.04 4.64
N LEU A 112 -5.47 2.43 4.82
CA LEU A 112 -4.74 2.04 5.99
C LEU A 112 -4.97 3.11 7.04
N ALA A 113 -5.71 2.74 8.09
CA ALA A 113 -5.67 3.51 9.32
C ALA A 113 -4.20 3.88 9.60
N PRO A 114 -3.88 5.13 9.96
CA PRO A 114 -2.52 5.50 10.22
C PRO A 114 -1.93 4.51 11.21
N VAL A 115 -1.00 3.68 10.72
CA VAL A 115 -0.32 2.69 11.54
C VAL A 115 0.49 3.47 12.54
N THR A 116 0.20 3.28 13.81
CA THR A 116 0.95 3.94 14.86
C THR A 116 2.41 3.50 14.79
N LYS A 117 3.34 4.39 15.15
CA LYS A 117 4.77 4.08 15.25
C LYS A 117 5.02 2.75 15.97
N ARG A 118 4.27 2.48 17.05
CA ARG A 118 4.34 1.23 17.83
C ARG A 118 3.93 0.00 17.03
N GLN A 119 2.87 0.08 16.22
CA GLN A 119 2.42 -1.02 15.34
C GLN A 119 3.42 -1.29 14.24
N PHE A 120 3.98 -0.21 13.63
CA PHE A 120 5.05 -0.31 12.65
C PHE A 120 6.28 -1.03 13.22
N TYR A 121 6.79 -0.58 14.38
CA TYR A 121 7.97 -1.21 15.00
C TYR A 121 7.73 -2.69 15.34
N ARG A 122 6.56 -3.05 15.83
CA ARG A 122 6.21 -4.47 16.07
C ARG A 122 6.22 -5.29 14.77
N ALA A 123 5.70 -4.75 13.69
CA ALA A 123 5.68 -5.42 12.38
C ALA A 123 7.09 -5.52 11.77
N ALA A 124 7.89 -4.44 11.87
CA ALA A 124 9.24 -4.39 11.29
C ALA A 124 10.25 -5.33 11.99
N ILE A 125 9.98 -5.69 13.25
CA ILE A 125 10.89 -6.50 14.09
C ILE A 125 10.55 -7.99 14.03
N LYS A 126 9.31 -8.37 13.71
CA LYS A 126 8.86 -9.78 13.76
C LYS A 126 9.56 -10.61 12.67
N GLU A 127 10.39 -11.54 13.06
CA GLU A 127 11.01 -12.57 12.22
C GLU A 127 10.26 -13.89 12.38
N GLY A 128 9.93 -14.57 11.28
CA GLY A 128 9.29 -15.88 11.37
C GLY A 128 8.72 -16.38 10.03
N PRO A 129 8.49 -17.71 9.84
CA PRO A 129 7.99 -18.28 8.59
C PRO A 129 6.49 -18.05 8.44
N LEU A 130 6.09 -17.51 7.36
CA LEU A 130 5.10 -17.13 6.95
C LEU A 130 4.21 -16.63 6.07
N ASP A 131 3.57 -17.16 5.08
CA ASP A 131 2.81 -16.63 3.96
C ASP A 131 1.53 -15.82 4.27
N ARG A 132 0.93 -15.95 5.42
CA ARG A 132 -0.32 -15.24 5.78
C ARG A 132 -0.10 -14.00 6.66
N GLU A 133 0.78 -14.08 7.65
CA GLU A 133 1.11 -12.92 8.49
C GLU A 133 2.00 -11.90 7.75
N HIS A 134 2.86 -12.36 6.84
CA HIS A 134 3.71 -11.50 6.02
C HIS A 134 2.93 -10.52 5.15
N THR A 135 1.80 -10.93 4.58
CA THR A 135 0.98 -10.05 3.73
C THR A 135 0.36 -8.91 4.54
N LEU A 136 -0.12 -9.19 5.75
CA LEU A 136 -0.68 -8.17 6.65
C LEU A 136 0.39 -7.22 7.18
N LEU A 137 1.52 -7.76 7.65
CA LEU A 137 2.62 -6.97 8.19
C LEU A 137 3.31 -6.14 7.11
N GLY A 138 3.48 -6.68 5.90
CA GLY A 138 4.01 -5.95 4.75
C GLY A 138 3.12 -4.79 4.33
N ARG A 139 1.78 -4.96 4.38
CA ARG A 139 0.83 -3.88 4.09
C ARG A 139 0.83 -2.80 5.16
N LEU A 140 0.92 -3.17 6.44
CA LEU A 140 1.02 -2.21 7.53
C LEU A 140 2.31 -1.38 7.44
N GLU A 141 3.43 -2.04 7.13
CA GLU A 141 4.71 -1.38 6.91
C GLU A 141 4.64 -0.41 5.72
N GLN A 142 4.13 -0.89 4.58
CA GLN A 142 4.01 -0.08 3.37
C GLN A 142 3.13 1.14 3.57
N SER A 143 2.04 1.00 4.32
CA SER A 143 1.18 2.12 4.69
C SER A 143 1.90 3.16 5.54
N TYR A 144 2.62 2.71 6.55
CA TYR A 144 3.40 3.61 7.39
C TYR A 144 4.47 4.35 6.59
N LEU A 145 5.21 3.62 5.73
CA LEU A 145 6.24 4.20 4.87
C LEU A 145 5.66 5.23 3.90
N ARG A 146 4.49 4.94 3.32
CA ARG A 146 3.78 5.90 2.44
C ARG A 146 3.36 7.15 3.20
N HIS A 147 2.78 6.99 4.38
CA HIS A 147 2.37 8.13 5.20
C HIS A 147 3.59 8.96 5.65
N ALA A 148 4.69 8.31 6.04
CA ALA A 148 5.94 8.97 6.40
C ALA A 148 6.57 9.75 5.23
N LEU A 149 6.37 9.27 3.99
CA LEU A 149 6.96 9.86 2.78
C LEU A 149 6.09 10.94 2.16
N PHE A 150 4.77 10.75 2.13
CA PHE A 150 3.83 11.62 1.41
C PHE A 150 2.93 12.45 2.33
N GLY A 151 2.71 12.01 3.59
CA GLY A 151 1.77 12.67 4.49
C GLY A 151 0.37 12.75 3.89
N GLU A 152 -0.20 13.95 3.90
CA GLU A 152 -1.50 14.28 3.32
C GLU A 152 -1.38 14.90 1.91
N ALA A 153 -0.22 14.84 1.27
CA ALA A 153 -0.01 15.44 -0.05
C ALA A 153 -0.83 14.73 -1.13
N GLU A 154 -1.46 15.50 -2.00
CA GLU A 154 -2.17 14.97 -3.18
C GLU A 154 -1.21 14.67 -4.34
N LEU A 155 -0.14 15.46 -4.46
CA LEU A 155 0.87 15.37 -5.50
C LEU A 155 2.26 15.27 -4.88
N ALA A 156 3.12 14.41 -5.44
CA ALA A 156 4.52 14.32 -5.08
C ALA A 156 5.41 14.06 -6.28
N ILE A 157 6.73 14.16 -6.09
CA ILE A 157 7.72 14.03 -7.17
C ILE A 157 8.30 12.62 -7.15
N CYS A 158 8.35 11.96 -8.31
CA CYS A 158 9.10 10.73 -8.49
C CYS A 158 10.61 11.01 -8.43
N SER A 159 11.32 10.32 -7.55
CA SER A 159 12.75 10.56 -7.31
C SER A 159 13.66 10.25 -8.51
N LEU A 160 13.22 9.40 -9.43
CA LEU A 160 13.98 9.04 -10.62
C LEU A 160 13.63 9.90 -11.82
N CYS A 161 12.36 9.95 -12.24
CA CYS A 161 12.01 10.69 -13.44
C CYS A 161 11.68 12.18 -13.21
N GLY A 162 11.59 12.63 -11.96
CA GLY A 162 11.31 14.03 -11.62
C GLY A 162 9.88 14.49 -11.93
N ARG A 163 8.99 13.62 -12.40
CA ARG A 163 7.60 13.99 -12.66
C ARG A 163 6.84 14.23 -11.38
N ARG A 164 6.04 15.28 -11.34
CA ARG A 164 5.07 15.54 -10.28
C ARG A 164 3.79 14.80 -10.61
N LEU A 165 3.39 13.87 -9.77
CA LEU A 165 2.29 12.94 -10.03
C LEU A 165 1.36 12.86 -8.81
N PRO A 166 0.08 12.48 -9.03
CA PRO A 166 -0.80 12.10 -7.94
C PRO A 166 -0.15 11.01 -7.09
N VAL A 167 -0.26 11.13 -5.76
CA VAL A 167 0.34 10.16 -4.81
C VAL A 167 -0.15 8.74 -5.06
N GLY A 168 -1.37 8.57 -5.62
CA GLY A 168 -1.89 7.26 -6.05
C GLY A 168 -1.08 6.57 -7.15
N LEU A 169 -0.27 7.32 -7.92
CA LEU A 169 0.65 6.79 -8.93
C LEU A 169 2.10 6.68 -8.43
N LEU A 170 2.34 6.88 -7.14
CA LEU A 170 3.64 6.78 -6.51
C LEU A 170 3.63 5.68 -5.44
N ILE A 171 4.77 5.04 -5.27
CA ILE A 171 5.01 4.04 -4.23
C ILE A 171 6.17 4.49 -3.34
N ALA A 172 6.14 4.10 -2.06
CA ALA A 172 7.29 4.18 -1.18
C ALA A 172 8.21 2.98 -1.49
N ALA A 173 9.04 3.14 -2.51
CA ALA A 173 9.92 2.09 -3.00
C ALA A 173 11.10 1.88 -2.05
N HIS A 174 11.35 0.63 -1.64
CA HIS A 174 12.53 0.30 -0.84
C HIS A 174 13.81 0.43 -1.68
N LEU A 175 14.77 1.21 -1.20
CA LEU A 175 16.08 1.38 -1.84
C LEU A 175 16.96 0.13 -1.70
N LYS A 176 16.76 -0.63 -0.64
CA LYS A 176 17.30 -1.97 -0.39
C LYS A 176 16.14 -2.89 -0.08
N PRO A 177 15.99 -4.07 -0.72
CA PRO A 177 14.87 -4.99 -0.45
C PRO A 177 14.75 -5.29 1.04
N ARG A 178 13.53 -5.31 1.56
CA ARG A 178 13.27 -5.55 2.97
C ARG A 178 13.87 -6.86 3.49
N SER A 179 13.85 -7.91 2.68
CA SER A 179 14.46 -9.22 2.99
C SER A 179 15.95 -9.13 3.25
N GLU A 180 16.64 -8.18 2.65
CA GLU A 180 18.08 -7.97 2.75
C GLU A 180 18.46 -6.95 3.84
N CYS A 181 17.45 -6.30 4.46
CA CYS A 181 17.67 -5.28 5.48
C CYS A 181 17.92 -5.88 6.85
N THR A 182 18.92 -5.36 7.55
CA THR A 182 19.11 -5.58 8.99
C THR A 182 17.93 -4.96 9.77
N ARG A 183 17.83 -5.30 11.05
CA ARG A 183 16.81 -4.73 11.96
C ARG A 183 16.91 -3.20 12.02
N SER A 184 18.10 -2.65 12.12
CA SER A 184 18.32 -1.19 12.17
C SER A 184 17.94 -0.51 10.84
N GLU A 185 18.23 -1.14 9.71
CA GLU A 185 17.87 -0.60 8.40
C GLU A 185 16.35 -0.60 8.18
N ARG A 186 15.63 -1.63 8.62
CA ARG A 186 14.15 -1.68 8.57
C ARG A 186 13.49 -0.55 9.37
N LEU A 187 14.18 -0.04 10.38
CA LEU A 187 13.72 1.08 11.22
C LEU A 187 14.14 2.46 10.69
N ASP A 188 15.01 2.51 9.69
CA ASP A 188 15.50 3.76 9.08
C ASP A 188 14.50 4.30 8.03
N VAL A 189 13.25 4.48 8.45
CA VAL A 189 12.10 4.84 7.62
C VAL A 189 12.35 6.06 6.74
N LYS A 190 13.12 7.03 7.23
CA LYS A 190 13.39 8.29 6.52
C LYS A 190 14.37 8.15 5.35
N ASN A 191 15.11 7.03 5.31
CA ASN A 191 16.20 6.86 4.34
C ASN A 191 16.09 5.56 3.54
N ILE A 192 15.35 4.55 4.03
CA ILE A 192 15.25 3.23 3.37
C ILE A 192 14.31 3.23 2.17
N VAL A 193 13.42 4.22 2.05
CA VAL A 193 12.45 4.34 0.96
C VAL A 193 12.57 5.65 0.21
N SER A 194 12.12 5.64 -1.03
CA SER A 194 11.97 6.85 -1.84
C SER A 194 10.70 6.81 -2.69
N SER A 195 10.25 7.99 -3.12
CA SER A 195 9.10 8.11 -4.01
C SER A 195 9.45 7.65 -5.41
N MET A 196 8.84 6.57 -5.90
CA MET A 196 8.99 6.12 -7.28
C MET A 196 7.64 5.93 -7.95
N CYS A 197 7.55 6.23 -9.25
CA CYS A 197 6.27 6.12 -9.95
C CYS A 197 6.01 4.70 -10.47
N LEU A 198 4.73 4.31 -10.43
CA LEU A 198 4.20 3.08 -11.01
C LEU A 198 4.21 3.10 -12.55
N LEU A 199 4.54 4.24 -13.16
CA LEU A 199 4.68 4.40 -14.61
C LEU A 199 6.01 3.84 -15.16
N GLY A 200 6.71 3.02 -14.38
CA GLY A 200 7.90 2.27 -14.77
C GLY A 200 9.11 2.48 -13.87
N CYS A 201 9.28 3.62 -13.18
CA CYS A 201 10.48 3.89 -12.39
C CYS A 201 10.69 2.88 -11.27
N ASP A 202 9.64 2.50 -10.55
CA ASP A 202 9.69 1.49 -9.50
C ASP A 202 10.13 0.14 -10.06
N ALA A 203 9.47 -0.35 -11.11
CA ALA A 203 9.81 -1.61 -11.76
C ALA A 203 11.23 -1.61 -12.34
N PHE A 204 11.69 -0.51 -12.93
CA PHE A 204 13.05 -0.42 -13.46
C PHE A 204 14.09 -0.47 -12.35
N TYR A 205 13.83 0.17 -11.22
CA TYR A 205 14.71 0.12 -10.06
C TYR A 205 14.71 -1.27 -9.44
N GLU A 206 13.54 -1.82 -9.09
CA GLU A 206 13.42 -3.12 -8.45
C GLU A 206 14.08 -4.23 -9.28
N ARG A 207 13.91 -4.18 -10.60
CA ARG A 207 14.50 -5.15 -11.56
C ARG A 207 15.96 -4.88 -11.89
N GLY A 208 16.57 -3.82 -11.36
CA GLY A 208 17.96 -3.47 -11.60
C GLY A 208 18.25 -2.93 -13.00
N PHE A 209 17.25 -2.44 -13.73
CA PHE A 209 17.44 -1.78 -15.02
C PHE A 209 17.97 -0.35 -14.85
N VAL A 210 17.74 0.24 -13.69
CA VAL A 210 18.35 1.50 -13.27
C VAL A 210 19.02 1.35 -11.91
N ALA A 211 20.04 2.15 -11.67
CA ALA A 211 20.69 2.31 -10.38
C ALA A 211 21.07 3.78 -10.19
N VAL A 212 21.49 4.15 -8.98
CA VAL A 212 21.99 5.49 -8.69
C VAL A 212 23.49 5.41 -8.40
N HIS A 213 24.26 6.22 -9.12
CA HIS A 213 25.71 6.37 -8.94
C HIS A 213 26.01 7.05 -7.60
N GLU A 214 27.21 6.91 -7.09
CA GLU A 214 27.69 7.56 -5.84
C GLU A 214 27.64 9.10 -5.87
N ALA A 215 27.57 9.68 -7.06
CA ALA A 215 27.32 11.11 -7.26
C ALA A 215 25.85 11.47 -7.48
N GLY A 216 24.91 10.56 -7.18
CA GLY A 216 23.48 10.80 -7.32
C GLY A 216 22.92 10.73 -8.76
N ARG A 217 23.75 10.41 -9.76
CA ARG A 217 23.31 10.27 -11.16
C ARG A 217 22.67 8.92 -11.43
N ILE A 218 21.62 8.90 -12.25
CA ILE A 218 20.94 7.67 -12.62
C ILE A 218 21.74 6.95 -13.71
N LEU A 219 22.08 5.70 -13.42
CA LEU A 219 22.66 4.74 -14.35
C LEU A 219 21.54 3.90 -14.97
N VAL A 220 21.66 3.57 -16.25
CA VAL A 220 20.71 2.71 -16.94
C VAL A 220 21.41 1.51 -17.55
N SER A 221 20.77 0.35 -17.48
CA SER A 221 21.26 -0.88 -18.09
C SER A 221 21.15 -0.82 -19.61
N ASN A 222 22.17 -1.34 -20.30
CA ASN A 222 22.15 -1.54 -21.75
C ASN A 222 21.75 -2.97 -22.15
N ALA A 223 21.40 -3.82 -21.17
CA ALA A 223 21.15 -5.24 -21.39
C ALA A 223 19.74 -5.55 -21.93
N GLN A 224 18.95 -4.52 -22.29
CA GLN A 224 17.55 -4.71 -22.68
C GLN A 224 17.41 -4.87 -24.20
N SER A 225 16.63 -5.88 -24.62
CA SER A 225 16.31 -6.15 -26.02
C SER A 225 15.06 -5.39 -26.51
N SER A 226 14.17 -4.98 -25.60
CA SER A 226 12.94 -4.25 -25.95
C SER A 226 13.21 -2.79 -26.28
N ARG A 227 12.83 -2.38 -27.50
CA ARG A 227 12.92 -0.97 -27.93
C ARG A 227 12.15 -0.04 -27.01
N ALA A 228 10.94 -0.42 -26.59
CA ALA A 228 10.10 0.40 -25.72
C ALA A 228 10.75 0.62 -24.34
N VAL A 229 11.34 -0.43 -23.76
CA VAL A 229 12.09 -0.33 -22.50
C VAL A 229 13.31 0.55 -22.66
N ASN A 230 14.08 0.38 -23.76
CA ASN A 230 15.26 1.19 -24.01
C ASN A 230 14.92 2.69 -24.13
N VAL A 231 13.85 3.05 -24.84
CA VAL A 231 13.40 4.44 -24.96
C VAL A 231 13.07 5.01 -23.56
N ALA A 232 12.33 4.26 -22.73
CA ALA A 232 11.97 4.70 -21.39
C ALA A 232 13.20 4.87 -20.47
N LEU A 233 14.18 3.97 -20.58
CA LEU A 233 15.43 4.04 -19.81
C LEU A 233 16.30 5.22 -20.24
N GLN A 234 16.38 5.52 -21.54
CA GLN A 234 17.16 6.67 -22.02
C GLN A 234 16.66 8.00 -21.46
N LEU A 235 15.35 8.14 -21.20
CA LEU A 235 14.78 9.32 -20.55
C LEU A 235 15.26 9.51 -19.10
N LEU A 236 15.78 8.47 -18.48
CA LEU A 236 16.30 8.50 -17.09
C LEU A 236 17.81 8.67 -17.04
N ARG A 237 18.54 8.31 -18.11
CA ARG A 237 20.00 8.29 -18.15
C ARG A 237 20.62 9.64 -17.74
N GLY A 238 21.52 9.60 -16.77
CA GLY A 238 22.30 10.77 -16.33
C GLY A 238 21.51 11.82 -15.55
N ARG A 239 20.19 11.64 -15.37
CA ARG A 239 19.40 12.54 -14.51
C ARG A 239 19.87 12.42 -13.05
N SER A 240 19.66 13.47 -12.27
CA SER A 240 19.90 13.42 -10.82
C SER A 240 18.72 12.76 -10.10
N CYS A 241 19.02 11.81 -9.21
CA CYS A 241 18.02 11.22 -8.32
C CYS A 241 17.78 12.17 -7.12
N SER A 242 16.56 12.71 -6.99
CA SER A 242 16.24 13.64 -5.91
C SER A 242 16.26 13.04 -4.50
N ALA A 243 16.17 11.71 -4.40
CA ALA A 243 16.27 11.01 -3.12
C ALA A 243 17.72 10.71 -2.70
N TRP A 244 18.69 10.98 -3.56
CA TRP A 244 20.11 10.75 -3.21
C TRP A 244 20.61 11.82 -2.27
N LYS A 245 21.15 11.39 -1.15
CA LYS A 245 21.83 12.20 -0.11
C LYS A 245 22.76 11.30 0.70
N ALA A 246 23.65 11.84 1.49
CA ALA A 246 24.62 11.08 2.28
C ALA A 246 23.98 9.95 3.11
N SER A 247 22.81 10.21 3.73
CA SER A 247 22.12 9.22 4.57
C SER A 247 21.44 8.08 3.76
N THR A 248 21.12 8.27 2.47
CA THR A 248 20.54 7.26 1.59
C THR A 248 21.59 6.56 0.73
N ALA A 249 22.78 7.13 0.60
CA ALA A 249 23.86 6.66 -0.28
C ALA A 249 24.19 5.17 -0.05
N LYS A 250 24.24 4.70 1.19
CA LYS A 250 24.52 3.30 1.55
C LYS A 250 23.51 2.31 0.94
N TYR A 251 22.23 2.69 0.82
CA TYR A 251 21.18 1.85 0.25
C TYR A 251 21.24 1.83 -1.28
N PHE A 252 21.49 2.97 -1.91
CA PHE A 252 21.74 3.04 -3.35
C PHE A 252 23.01 2.29 -3.76
N ASP A 253 24.08 2.36 -2.95
CA ASP A 253 25.31 1.60 -3.19
C ASP A 253 25.08 0.09 -3.12
N TRP A 254 24.33 -0.38 -2.09
CA TRP A 254 23.94 -1.77 -1.98
C TRP A 254 23.17 -2.24 -3.23
N HIS A 255 22.17 -1.47 -3.67
CA HIS A 255 21.37 -1.78 -4.85
C HIS A 255 22.22 -1.81 -6.11
N ARG A 256 23.09 -0.82 -6.32
CA ARG A 256 24.00 -0.77 -7.45
C ARG A 256 24.90 -2.00 -7.53
N LYS A 257 25.46 -2.43 -6.40
CA LYS A 257 26.39 -3.57 -6.35
C LYS A 257 25.68 -4.92 -6.49
N ARG A 258 24.47 -5.06 -6.01
CA ARG A 258 23.78 -6.35 -5.90
C ARG A 258 22.68 -6.59 -6.93
N ARG A 259 22.03 -5.54 -7.40
CA ARG A 259 20.86 -5.65 -8.27
C ARG A 259 21.05 -5.08 -9.66
N PHE A 260 21.88 -4.03 -9.81
CA PHE A 260 22.03 -3.37 -11.09
C PHE A 260 22.57 -4.30 -12.18
N GLN A 261 21.83 -4.39 -13.28
CA GLN A 261 22.22 -5.11 -14.48
C GLN A 261 23.04 -4.18 -15.39
N GLY A 262 24.20 -3.72 -14.89
CA GLY A 262 25.18 -3.02 -15.70
C GLY A 262 25.60 -3.85 -16.90
N SER A 263 26.37 -3.31 -17.83
CA SER A 263 26.89 -4.03 -19.01
C SER A 263 27.59 -5.32 -18.55
N ARG A 264 26.83 -6.41 -18.49
CA ARG A 264 27.45 -7.73 -18.62
C ARG A 264 27.93 -7.79 -20.09
N VAL A 265 29.15 -7.36 -20.32
CA VAL A 265 29.92 -7.87 -21.46
C VAL A 265 29.85 -9.37 -21.29
N ARG A 266 29.00 -10.03 -22.09
CA ARG A 266 29.07 -11.47 -22.25
C ARG A 266 30.44 -11.73 -22.87
N ASN A 267 31.40 -12.11 -22.05
CA ASN A 267 32.54 -12.84 -22.48
C ASN A 267 32.04 -14.21 -22.99
N THR A 268 31.35 -14.21 -24.13
CA THR A 268 31.13 -15.38 -24.97
C THR A 268 32.17 -15.36 -26.07
N LEU A 269 33.41 -15.53 -25.66
CA LEU A 269 34.47 -16.02 -26.52
C LEU A 269 35.26 -17.01 -25.68
N LYS A 270 34.85 -18.27 -25.77
CA LYS A 270 35.67 -19.49 -25.70
C LYS A 270 34.73 -20.68 -25.75
N ARG A 271 34.61 -21.28 -26.77
CA ARG A 271 35.05 -22.32 -27.73
C ARG A 271 33.85 -22.94 -28.38
#